data_d9c25432117029be3c4d8a43af60951c
#
_entry.id   d9c25432117029be3c4d8a43af60951c
#
_cell.length_a   1.000
_cell.length_b   1.000
_cell.length_c   1.000
_cell.angle_alpha   90.00
_cell.angle_beta   90.00
_cell.angle_gamma   90.00
#
_symmetry.space_group_name_H-M   'P 1'
#
loop_
_entity.id
_entity.type
_entity.pdbx_description
1 polymer ?
#
loop_
_entity_poly.entity_id
_entity_poly.type
_entity_poly.pdbx_seq_one_letter_code
_entity_poly.pdbx_strand_id
1 'polypeptide(L)' 'MSSVTEIINVKEMIGRTLIDGKIVAEFKCETCDHCQRIEILDCAGYQRDVSGEPILWFCGQCRK' A
#
# COMPACT_ATOMS: atom_id res chain seq x y z
N MET A 1 27.17 6.71 1.30
CA MET A 1 25.97 5.89 1.57
C MET A 1 24.83 6.33 0.66
N SER A 2 24.08 5.35 0.14
CA SER A 2 22.92 5.66 -0.67
C SER A 2 21.78 6.18 0.20
N SER A 3 21.07 7.18 -0.31
CA SER A 3 19.90 7.74 0.37
C SER A 3 18.65 7.09 -0.19
N VAL A 4 17.88 6.42 0.64
CA VAL A 4 16.64 5.75 0.24
C VAL A 4 15.46 6.55 0.76
N THR A 5 14.55 6.89 -0.15
CA THR A 5 13.34 7.65 0.19
C THR A 5 12.13 6.97 -0.43
N GLU A 6 11.06 6.87 0.32
CA GLU A 6 9.77 6.43 -0.20
C GLU A 6 8.81 7.61 -0.22
N ILE A 7 8.15 7.81 -1.36
CA ILE A 7 7.17 8.88 -1.54
C ILE A 7 5.84 8.23 -1.92
N ILE A 8 4.78 8.58 -1.21
CA ILE A 8 3.45 8.08 -1.51
C ILE A 8 2.59 9.23 -2.03
N ASN A 9 2.07 9.06 -3.25
CA ASN A 9 1.11 9.99 -3.83
C ASN A 9 -0.29 9.50 -3.48
N VAL A 10 -0.90 10.15 -2.48
CA VAL A 10 -2.20 9.73 -1.97
C VAL A 10 -3.33 9.97 -2.97
N LYS A 11 -3.15 10.90 -3.90
CA LYS A 11 -4.15 11.19 -4.92
C LYS A 11 -4.23 10.07 -5.95
N GLU A 12 -3.08 9.51 -6.34
CA GLU A 12 -2.99 8.43 -7.30
C GLU A 12 -2.92 7.05 -6.65
N MET A 13 -2.70 7.00 -5.35
CA MET A 13 -2.49 5.78 -4.57
C MET A 13 -1.33 4.95 -5.13
N ILE A 14 -0.24 5.64 -5.46
CA ILE A 14 0.99 5.04 -5.97
C ILE A 14 2.15 5.51 -5.10
N GLY A 15 3.00 4.56 -4.71
CA GLY A 15 4.23 4.86 -4.01
C GLY A 15 5.43 4.66 -4.92
N ARG A 16 6.50 5.39 -4.64
CA ARG A 16 7.75 5.28 -5.38
C ARG A 16 8.91 5.22 -4.40
N THR A 17 9.85 4.33 -4.71
CA THR A 17 11.10 4.24 -3.97
C THR A 17 12.18 4.94 -4.77
N LEU A 18 12.89 5.86 -4.14
CA LEU A 18 13.99 6.59 -4.76
C LEU A 18 15.31 6.24 -4.07
N ILE A 19 16.35 6.05 -4.86
CA ILE A 19 17.72 5.92 -4.36
C ILE A 19 18.52 7.03 -4.98
N ASP A 20 19.10 7.89 -4.12
CA ASP A 20 19.88 9.05 -4.52
C ASP A 20 19.12 9.94 -5.53
N GLY A 21 17.82 10.12 -5.28
CA GLY A 21 16.95 10.97 -6.08
C GLY A 21 16.42 10.34 -7.36
N LYS A 22 16.74 9.07 -7.62
CA LYS A 22 16.27 8.35 -8.80
C LYS A 22 15.20 7.35 -8.45
N ILE A 23 14.12 7.31 -9.23
CA ILE A 23 13.05 6.34 -9.05
C ILE A 23 13.54 4.97 -9.47
N VAL A 24 13.56 4.02 -8.53
CA VAL A 24 14.01 2.64 -8.79
C VAL A 24 12.87 1.63 -8.71
N ALA A 25 11.72 2.01 -8.14
CA ALA A 25 10.58 1.12 -8.02
C ALA A 25 9.30 1.93 -7.88
N GLU A 26 8.19 1.36 -8.36
CA GLU A 26 6.84 1.87 -8.12
C GLU A 26 5.98 0.75 -7.58
N PHE A 27 5.02 1.11 -6.73
CA PHE A 27 4.09 0.15 -6.16
C PHE A 27 2.74 0.80 -5.95
N LYS A 28 1.69 -0.01 -5.98
CA LYS A 28 0.35 0.46 -5.69
C LYS A 28 0.13 0.51 -4.19
N CYS A 29 -0.68 1.46 -3.76
CA CYS A 29 -1.03 1.64 -2.35
C CYS A 29 -2.53 1.48 -2.15
N GLU A 30 -2.93 1.21 -0.92
CA GLU A 30 -4.33 1.12 -0.53
C GLU A 30 -4.49 1.69 0.88
N THR A 31 -5.70 2.16 1.18
CA THR A 31 -6.03 2.65 2.51
C THR A 31 -6.61 1.50 3.32
N CYS A 32 -6.03 1.27 4.51
CA CYS A 32 -6.56 0.27 5.43
C CYS A 32 -7.92 0.72 5.96
N ASP A 33 -8.93 -0.13 5.85
CA ASP A 33 -10.27 0.18 6.31
C ASP A 33 -10.41 0.14 7.83
N HIS A 34 -9.40 -0.35 8.52
CA HIS A 34 -9.41 -0.43 9.98
C HIS A 34 -8.68 0.75 10.63
N CYS A 35 -7.41 0.95 10.27
CA CYS A 35 -6.57 1.98 10.90
C CYS A 35 -6.39 3.24 10.06
N GLN A 36 -6.90 3.26 8.84
CA GLN A 36 -6.85 4.39 7.90
C GLN A 36 -5.43 4.73 7.42
N ARG A 37 -4.47 3.85 7.62
CA ARG A 37 -3.12 4.03 7.07
C ARG A 37 -3.10 3.69 5.59
N ILE A 38 -2.26 4.39 4.86
CA ILE A 38 -2.00 4.08 3.45
C ILE A 38 -0.72 3.27 3.42
N GLU A 39 -0.81 2.05 2.88
CA GLU A 39 0.30 1.12 2.83
C GLU A 39 0.38 0.45 1.46
N ILE A 40 1.47 -0.30 1.21
CA ILE A 40 1.64 -1.03 -0.04
C ILE A 40 0.50 -2.03 -0.19
N LEU A 41 -0.15 -2.01 -1.35
CA LEU A 41 -1.25 -2.91 -1.65
C LEU A 41 -0.74 -4.35 -1.70
N ASP A 42 -1.37 -5.20 -0.91
CA ASP A 42 -1.11 -6.64 -0.86
C ASP A 42 -2.46 -7.34 -0.95
N CYS A 43 -2.65 -8.17 -1.95
CA CYS A 43 -3.92 -8.86 -2.17
C CYS A 43 -4.35 -9.73 -0.99
N ALA A 44 -3.40 -10.16 -0.15
CA ALA A 44 -3.72 -10.94 1.05
C ALA A 44 -4.49 -10.12 2.09
N GLY A 45 -4.48 -8.79 1.97
CA GLY A 45 -5.21 -7.91 2.89
C GLY A 45 -6.68 -7.74 2.57
N TYR A 46 -7.14 -8.20 1.40
CA TYR A 46 -8.55 -8.06 1.03
C TYR A 46 -9.45 -8.97 1.86
N GLN A 47 -10.48 -8.38 2.42
CA GLN A 47 -11.55 -9.11 3.11
C GLN A 47 -12.69 -9.30 2.13
N ARG A 48 -13.15 -10.52 1.97
CA ARG A 48 -14.16 -10.86 0.97
C ARG A 48 -15.46 -11.30 1.63
N ASP A 49 -16.58 -11.04 0.96
CA ASP A 49 -17.88 -11.51 1.42
C ASP A 49 -18.11 -12.97 0.98
N VAL A 50 -19.30 -13.49 1.23
CA VAL A 50 -19.64 -14.90 0.91
C VAL A 50 -19.62 -15.18 -0.59
N SER A 51 -19.74 -14.15 -1.44
CA SER A 51 -19.69 -14.32 -2.89
C SER A 51 -18.27 -14.18 -3.45
N GLY A 52 -17.29 -13.87 -2.59
CA GLY A 52 -15.91 -13.67 -3.00
C GLY A 52 -15.57 -12.26 -3.44
N GLU A 53 -16.48 -11.31 -3.30
CA GLU A 53 -16.24 -9.92 -3.67
C GLU A 53 -15.40 -9.22 -2.59
N PRO A 54 -14.35 -8.48 -2.98
CA PRO A 54 -13.56 -7.73 -1.99
C PRO A 54 -14.38 -6.54 -1.48
N ILE A 55 -14.57 -6.47 -0.16
CA ILE A 55 -15.37 -5.43 0.47
C ILE A 55 -14.52 -4.47 1.30
N LEU A 56 -13.40 -4.96 1.87
CA LEU A 56 -12.51 -4.18 2.74
C LEU A 56 -11.08 -4.57 2.43
N TRP A 57 -10.15 -3.71 2.83
CA TRP A 57 -8.72 -4.03 2.78
C TRP A 57 -8.08 -3.69 4.11
N PHE A 58 -7.34 -4.62 4.70
CA PHE A 58 -6.61 -4.44 5.94
C PHE A 58 -5.11 -4.48 5.68
N CYS A 59 -4.38 -3.55 6.29
CA CYS A 59 -2.92 -3.53 6.18
C CYS A 59 -2.31 -4.72 6.96
N GLY A 60 -1.01 -4.93 6.76
CA GLY A 60 -0.32 -6.08 7.37
C GLY A 60 -0.45 -6.17 8.87
N GLN A 61 -0.62 -5.05 9.56
CA GLN A 61 -0.78 -5.04 11.01
C GLN A 61 -2.20 -5.37 11.45
N CYS A 62 -3.20 -4.93 10.68
CA CYS A 62 -4.59 -5.11 11.05
C CYS A 62 -5.13 -6.50 10.73
N ARG A 63 -4.45 -7.24 9.85
CA ARG A 63 -4.90 -8.59 9.46
C ARG A 63 -4.27 -9.71 10.31
N LYS A 64 -3.50 -9.33 11.30
CA LYS A 64 -2.91 -10.32 12.23
C LYS A 64 -3.89 -10.76 13.29
#